data_47c75fd4976de6601868507637eadb92
#
_entry.id   47c75fd4976de6601868507637eadb92
#
_cell.length_a   1.000
_cell.length_b   1.000
_cell.length_c   1.000
_cell.angle_alpha   90.00
_cell.angle_beta   90.00
_cell.angle_gamma   90.00
#
_symmetry.space_group_name_H-M   'P 1'
#
loop_
_entity.id
_entity.type
_entity.pdbx_description
1 polymer ?
#
loop_
_entity_poly.entity_id
_entity_poly.type
_entity_poly.pdbx_seq_one_letter_code
_entity_poly.pdbx_strand_id
1 'polypeptide(L)'
;MAKVLLEINYEVQPSKRDEYLGLINELKSGYDNSKMAKLEVFEVQGSPNNFMEIYTYENEDSFQNADDSAFDETVVKINDCLVPDKLRSYTLHQI
;
A
#
# COMPACT_ATOMS: atom_id res chain seq x y z
N MET A 1 11.49 -5.65 -19.61
CA MET A 1 11.65 -4.36 -18.94
C MET A 1 11.60 -4.55 -17.45
N ALA A 2 12.42 -3.79 -16.72
CA ALA A 2 12.52 -3.96 -15.28
C ALA A 2 11.28 -3.40 -14.56
N LYS A 3 10.74 -4.19 -13.65
CA LYS A 3 9.63 -3.76 -12.80
C LYS A 3 10.13 -2.83 -11.71
N VAL A 4 9.22 -1.97 -11.23
CA VAL A 4 9.45 -1.15 -10.05
C VAL A 4 8.43 -1.56 -9.00
N LEU A 5 8.90 -1.82 -7.78
CA LEU A 5 8.03 -2.14 -6.65
C LEU A 5 8.11 -1.01 -5.63
N LEU A 6 6.95 -0.63 -5.10
CA LEU A 6 6.89 0.25 -3.94
C LEU A 6 6.39 -0.59 -2.77
N GLU A 7 7.22 -0.74 -1.75
CA GLU A 7 6.89 -1.52 -0.55
C GLU A 7 6.67 -0.57 0.62
N ILE A 8 5.53 -0.68 1.28
CA ILE A 8 5.21 0.15 2.44
C ILE A 8 4.84 -0.77 3.60
N ASN A 9 5.58 -0.65 4.71
CA ASN A 9 5.40 -1.46 5.91
C ASN A 9 4.91 -0.58 7.05
N TYR A 10 3.95 -1.07 7.83
CA TYR A 10 3.43 -0.34 8.98
C TYR A 10 2.73 -1.27 9.96
N GLU A 11 2.43 -0.71 11.14
CA GLU A 11 1.65 -1.41 12.15
C GLU A 11 0.31 -0.71 12.30
N VAL A 12 -0.78 -1.48 12.36
CA VAL A 12 -2.14 -0.96 12.55
C VAL A 12 -2.50 -1.06 14.03
N GLN A 13 -3.15 -0.02 14.56
CA GLN A 13 -3.65 -0.04 15.93
C GLN A 13 -4.67 -1.19 16.07
N PRO A 14 -4.52 -2.08 17.07
CA PRO A 14 -5.41 -3.25 17.21
C PRO A 14 -6.89 -2.88 17.23
N SER A 15 -7.24 -1.77 17.88
CA SER A 15 -8.64 -1.30 17.98
C SER A 15 -9.18 -0.80 16.64
N LYS A 16 -8.32 -0.55 15.64
CA LYS A 16 -8.70 -0.04 14.33
C LYS A 16 -8.51 -1.05 13.21
N ARG A 17 -8.24 -2.30 13.57
CA ARG A 17 -7.99 -3.35 12.57
C ARG A 17 -9.15 -3.52 11.58
N ASP A 18 -10.38 -3.59 12.07
CA ASP A 18 -11.55 -3.80 11.21
C ASP A 18 -11.77 -2.61 10.26
N GLU A 19 -11.62 -1.40 10.77
CA GLU A 19 -11.70 -0.19 9.95
C GLU A 19 -10.62 -0.21 8.87
N TYR A 20 -9.38 -0.55 9.24
CA TYR A 20 -8.27 -0.66 8.30
C TYR A 20 -8.56 -1.67 7.19
N LEU A 21 -9.05 -2.86 7.55
CA LEU A 21 -9.32 -3.91 6.55
C LEU A 21 -10.35 -3.44 5.52
N GLY A 22 -11.37 -2.71 5.95
CA GLY A 22 -12.34 -2.13 5.02
C GLY A 22 -11.71 -1.10 4.09
N LEU A 23 -10.90 -0.22 4.65
CA LEU A 23 -10.22 0.83 3.87
C LEU A 23 -9.21 0.25 2.88
N ILE A 24 -8.44 -0.76 3.30
CA ILE A 24 -7.44 -1.36 2.41
C ILE A 24 -8.09 -2.12 1.28
N ASN A 25 -9.24 -2.76 1.51
CA ASN A 25 -10.00 -3.40 0.45
C ASN A 25 -10.52 -2.39 -0.57
N GLU A 26 -10.97 -1.23 -0.10
CA GLU A 26 -11.39 -0.12 -0.97
C GLU A 26 -10.22 0.35 -1.83
N LEU A 27 -9.04 0.52 -1.23
CA LEU A 27 -7.84 0.94 -1.95
C LEU A 27 -7.44 -0.08 -3.01
N LYS A 28 -7.45 -1.37 -2.65
CA LYS A 28 -7.11 -2.45 -3.61
C LYS A 28 -8.08 -2.45 -4.80
N SER A 29 -9.37 -2.29 -4.54
CA SER A 29 -10.38 -2.23 -5.62
C SER A 29 -10.13 -1.03 -6.53
N GLY A 30 -9.76 0.11 -5.96
CA GLY A 30 -9.44 1.30 -6.73
C GLY A 30 -8.25 1.07 -7.66
N TYR A 31 -7.20 0.45 -7.17
CA TYR A 31 -6.03 0.14 -8.01
C TYR A 31 -6.36 -0.90 -9.08
N ASP A 32 -7.15 -1.93 -8.75
CA ASP A 32 -7.59 -2.91 -9.74
C ASP A 32 -8.35 -2.24 -10.89
N ASN A 33 -9.24 -1.30 -10.57
CA ASN A 33 -10.04 -0.59 -11.56
C ASN A 33 -9.20 0.38 -12.40
N SER A 34 -8.24 1.07 -11.77
CA SER A 34 -7.39 2.05 -12.46
C SER A 34 -6.33 1.39 -13.33
N LYS A 35 -5.92 0.17 -12.98
CA LYS A 35 -4.84 -0.57 -13.63
C LYS A 35 -3.50 0.17 -13.64
N MET A 36 -3.34 1.14 -12.75
CA MET A 36 -2.12 1.93 -12.63
C MET A 36 -0.97 1.10 -12.07
N ALA A 37 -1.28 0.23 -11.11
CA ALA A 37 -0.33 -0.68 -10.49
C ALA A 37 -1.10 -1.87 -9.93
N LYS A 38 -0.40 -2.97 -9.68
CA LYS A 38 -0.96 -4.09 -8.96
C LYS A 38 -0.69 -3.88 -7.47
N LEU A 39 -1.74 -3.77 -6.67
CA LEU A 39 -1.59 -3.64 -5.22
C LEU A 39 -1.87 -4.97 -4.53
N GLU A 40 -0.91 -5.45 -3.78
CA GLU A 40 -1.04 -6.63 -2.92
C GLU A 40 -0.76 -6.22 -1.48
N VAL A 41 -1.51 -6.79 -0.53
CA VAL A 41 -1.34 -6.46 0.88
C VAL A 41 -1.21 -7.76 1.66
N PHE A 42 -0.22 -7.82 2.54
CA PHE A 42 0.09 -9.00 3.33
C PHE A 42 0.17 -8.64 4.81
N GLU A 43 -0.26 -9.56 5.67
CA GLU A 43 -0.01 -9.43 7.10
C GLU A 43 1.21 -10.29 7.43
N VAL A 44 2.13 -9.76 8.24
CA VAL A 44 3.37 -10.46 8.58
C VAL A 44 3.07 -11.59 9.57
N GLN A 45 3.52 -12.80 9.24
CA GLN A 45 3.34 -13.96 10.12
C GLN A 45 4.10 -13.75 11.44
N GLY A 46 3.44 -13.99 12.55
CA GLY A 46 4.06 -13.84 13.87
C GLY A 46 4.10 -12.42 14.41
N SER A 47 3.59 -11.45 13.64
CA SER A 47 3.55 -10.05 14.05
C SER A 47 2.16 -9.49 13.77
N PRO A 48 1.17 -9.78 14.62
CA PRO A 48 -0.20 -9.33 14.39
C PRO A 48 -0.28 -7.83 14.16
N ASN A 49 -1.14 -7.43 13.22
CA ASN A 49 -1.39 -6.04 12.85
C ASN A 49 -0.22 -5.35 12.16
N ASN A 50 0.84 -6.09 11.79
CA ASN A 50 1.90 -5.58 10.94
C ASN A 50 1.60 -5.98 9.51
N PHE A 51 1.47 -4.99 8.63
CA PHE A 51 1.07 -5.19 7.24
C PHE A 51 2.11 -4.65 6.28
N MET A 52 2.12 -5.21 5.09
CA MET A 52 2.98 -4.79 4.00
C MET A 52 2.15 -4.58 2.76
N GLU A 53 2.19 -3.36 2.20
CA GLU A 53 1.59 -3.07 0.89
C GLU A 53 2.69 -3.18 -0.15
N ILE A 54 2.41 -3.86 -1.25
CA ILE A 54 3.34 -3.95 -2.38
C ILE A 54 2.62 -3.50 -3.64
N TYR A 55 3.11 -2.39 -4.21
CA TYR A 55 2.65 -1.87 -5.50
C TYR A 55 3.63 -2.31 -6.56
N THR A 56 3.14 -2.98 -7.60
CA THR A 56 3.97 -3.43 -8.72
C THR A 56 3.65 -2.58 -9.95
N TYR A 57 4.65 -1.86 -10.45
CA TYR A 57 4.56 -1.08 -11.70
C TYR A 57 5.34 -1.81 -12.79
N GLU A 58 4.84 -1.75 -14.02
CA GLU A 58 5.44 -2.50 -15.13
C GLU A 58 6.86 -2.06 -15.45
N ASN A 59 7.14 -0.75 -15.30
CA ASN A 59 8.44 -0.17 -15.62
C ASN A 59 8.59 1.19 -14.93
N GLU A 60 9.75 1.81 -15.10
CA GLU A 60 10.07 3.10 -14.49
C GLU A 60 9.13 4.21 -14.96
N ASP A 61 8.79 4.23 -16.25
CA ASP A 61 7.89 5.26 -16.79
C ASP A 61 6.51 5.17 -16.15
N SER A 62 5.98 3.96 -16.00
CA SER A 62 4.69 3.74 -15.33
C SER A 62 4.72 4.25 -13.89
N PHE A 63 5.83 4.01 -13.19
CA PHE A 63 6.00 4.48 -11.82
C PHE A 63 6.10 6.01 -11.75
N GLN A 64 6.91 6.63 -12.59
CA GLN A 64 7.11 8.07 -12.59
C GLN A 64 5.86 8.85 -12.97
N ASN A 65 5.04 8.28 -13.87
CA ASN A 65 3.85 8.95 -14.38
C ASN A 65 2.58 8.58 -13.61
N ALA A 66 2.68 7.75 -12.58
CA ALA A 66 1.52 7.35 -11.79
C ALA A 66 0.92 8.54 -11.05
N ASP A 67 -0.39 8.72 -11.19
CA ASP A 67 -1.12 9.76 -10.47
C ASP A 67 -2.12 9.07 -9.55
N ASP A 68 -1.77 9.02 -8.26
CA ASP A 68 -2.56 8.36 -7.23
C ASP A 68 -3.44 9.32 -6.44
N SER A 69 -3.58 10.56 -6.89
CA SER A 69 -4.34 11.59 -6.17
C SER A 69 -5.81 11.20 -5.93
N ALA A 70 -6.38 10.36 -6.80
CA ALA A 70 -7.74 9.86 -6.62
C ALA A 70 -7.90 9.02 -5.35
N PHE A 71 -6.81 8.52 -4.76
CA PHE A 71 -6.82 7.66 -3.58
C PHE A 71 -6.40 8.39 -2.31
N ASP A 72 -6.08 9.69 -2.39
CA ASP A 72 -5.56 10.46 -1.26
C ASP A 72 -6.48 10.39 -0.02
N GLU A 73 -7.78 10.50 -0.22
CA GLU A 73 -8.73 10.50 0.89
C GLU A 73 -8.71 9.14 1.63
N THR A 74 -8.68 8.04 0.87
CA THR A 74 -8.61 6.70 1.46
C THR A 74 -7.29 6.50 2.18
N VAL A 75 -6.19 6.97 1.60
CA VAL A 75 -4.85 6.86 2.19
C VAL A 75 -4.79 7.64 3.52
N VAL A 76 -5.37 8.83 3.58
CA VAL A 76 -5.41 9.61 4.83
C VAL A 76 -6.15 8.84 5.92
N LYS A 77 -7.28 8.22 5.58
CA LYS A 77 -8.05 7.42 6.54
C LYS A 77 -7.25 6.19 7.01
N ILE A 78 -6.52 5.55 6.10
CA ILE A 78 -5.66 4.42 6.45
C ILE A 78 -4.58 4.89 7.43
N ASN A 79 -3.94 6.03 7.16
CA ASN A 79 -2.90 6.57 8.03
C ASN A 79 -3.40 6.82 9.45
N ASP A 80 -4.66 7.21 9.60
CA ASP A 80 -5.28 7.41 10.91
C ASP A 80 -5.42 6.11 11.71
N CYS A 81 -5.36 4.97 11.05
CA CYS A 81 -5.41 3.65 11.70
C CYS A 81 -4.05 3.14 12.16
N LEU A 82 -2.98 3.82 11.79
CA LEU A 82 -1.62 3.32 12.01
C LEU A 82 -1.07 3.72 13.36
N VAL A 83 -0.14 2.88 13.86
CA VAL A 83 0.68 3.23 15.01
C VAL A 83 1.70 4.28 14.55
N PRO A 84 1.84 5.42 15.26
CA PRO A 84 2.78 6.47 14.84
C PRO A 84 4.22 5.97 14.76
N ASP A 85 4.99 6.53 13.82
CA ASP A 85 6.43 6.33 13.66
C ASP A 85 6.87 4.91 13.29
N LYS A 86 5.94 4.07 12.83
CA LYS A 86 6.26 2.70 12.43
C LYS A 86 6.27 2.50 10.92
N LEU A 87 5.89 3.52 10.15
CA LEU A 87 5.81 3.39 8.69
C LEU A 87 7.21 3.43 8.08
N ARG A 88 7.48 2.48 7.18
CA ARG A 88 8.70 2.42 6.37
C ARG A 88 8.31 2.20 4.93
N SER A 89 9.01 2.84 4.01
CA SER A 89 8.73 2.68 2.59
C SER A 89 10.03 2.52 1.82
N TYR A 90 10.00 1.65 0.80
CA TYR A 90 11.14 1.35 -0.05
C TYR A 90 10.69 1.29 -1.49
N THR A 91 11.49 1.90 -2.38
CA THR A 91 11.30 1.74 -3.82
C THR A 91 12.34 0.75 -4.31
N LEU A 92 11.89 -0.31 -4.97
CA LEU A 92 12.74 -1.41 -5.41
C LEU A 92 12.76 -1.47 -6.93
N HIS A 93 13.96 -1.56 -7.50
CA HIS A 93 14.13 -1.70 -8.94
C HIS A 93 14.61 -3.11 -9.25
N GLN A 94 13.92 -3.78 -10.15
CA GLN A 94 14.29 -5.12 -10.58
C GLN A 94 15.64 -5.10 -11.30
N ILE A 95 16.50 -6.02 -10.96
CA ILE A 95 17.81 -6.16 -11.59
C ILE A 95 17.71 -7.07 -12.83
#